data_b01a80f0be98095638044d5ccccb6f81
#
_entry.id   b01a80f0be98095638044d5ccccb6f81
#
_cell.length_a   1.000
_cell.length_b   1.000
_cell.length_c   1.000
_cell.angle_alpha   90.00
_cell.angle_beta   90.00
_cell.angle_gamma   90.00
#
_symmetry.space_group_name_H-M   'P 1'
#
loop_
_entity.id
_entity.type
_entity.pdbx_description
1 polymer ?
#
loop_
_entity_poly.entity_id
_entity_poly.type
_entity_poly.pdbx_seq_one_letter_code
_entity_poly.pdbx_strand_id
1 'polypeptide(L)'
;MPGTGSRGRSAWIRRIGWIVFAAWSFIGLLPISNKAEAAAEGAGADSVRAFRESADKLYAAVSQGNRLEASRSLRELERSLRGLPLKGIATAEGVQALGGSVAEMKRAWASATPDAARLEAAAGEIRLAADALANPDKPMWHRYRPILKEDANALAAAVGDGTGFAGPDARSALERLKKHYRLIRTAASLRGEPSAIERGDSVLRYAEKILKPDEPEASLARELAPSVREAMEGLFPAEGRETAAPATFMPPSWGFAATIGSFIVTILSWAGWRRFRYERDHPPSKPPAHPPAHPPAHPSAHPPVNPPGSLPPERRERR
;
A
#
# COMPACT_ATOMS: atom_id res chain seq x y z
N MET A 1 -3.94 48.72 67.49
CA MET A 1 -4.71 47.46 67.66
C MET A 1 -4.66 46.68 66.38
N PRO A 2 -4.54 45.35 66.38
CA PRO A 2 -3.67 44.63 65.45
C PRO A 2 -4.41 44.05 64.27
N GLY A 3 -3.73 44.02 63.10
CA GLY A 3 -4.16 43.30 61.90
C GLY A 3 -3.71 41.84 61.98
N THR A 4 -4.59 40.92 61.84
CA THR A 4 -4.39 39.48 61.63
C THR A 4 -4.72 39.20 60.17
N GLY A 5 -3.84 38.73 59.32
CA GLY A 5 -3.18 37.47 59.35
C GLY A 5 -3.76 36.60 58.22
N SER A 6 -3.37 36.82 56.90
CA SER A 6 -3.81 35.97 55.78
C SER A 6 -2.62 35.15 55.23
N ARG A 7 -2.07 34.24 56.09
CA ARG A 7 -0.93 33.38 55.67
C ARG A 7 -1.26 31.89 55.56
N GLY A 8 -2.53 31.51 55.46
CA GLY A 8 -2.93 30.09 55.50
C GLY A 8 -3.30 29.43 54.17
N ARG A 9 -3.50 30.18 53.07
CA ARG A 9 -4.11 29.61 51.84
C ARG A 9 -3.14 29.11 50.78
N SER A 10 -1.89 29.53 50.84
CA SER A 10 -0.88 29.13 49.81
C SER A 10 -0.21 27.78 50.05
N ALA A 11 -0.18 27.29 51.27
CA ALA A 11 0.44 26.01 51.62
C ALA A 11 -0.43 24.79 51.28
N TRP A 12 -1.76 24.95 51.28
CA TRP A 12 -2.68 23.86 50.98
C TRP A 12 -2.78 23.54 49.48
N ILE A 13 -2.72 24.55 48.63
CA ILE A 13 -2.74 24.39 47.16
C ILE A 13 -1.47 23.70 46.66
N ARG A 14 -0.32 23.94 47.29
CA ARG A 14 0.95 23.26 46.93
C ARG A 14 0.97 21.79 47.29
N ARG A 15 0.28 21.38 48.35
CA ARG A 15 0.18 19.95 48.78
C ARG A 15 -0.76 19.13 47.89
N ILE A 16 -1.85 19.72 47.38
CA ILE A 16 -2.77 19.06 46.45
C ILE A 16 -2.13 18.85 45.10
N GLY A 17 -1.32 19.81 44.60
CA GLY A 17 -0.58 19.67 43.32
C GLY A 17 0.41 18.50 43.32
N TRP A 18 1.07 18.21 44.45
CA TRP A 18 2.01 17.10 44.59
C TRP A 18 1.32 15.74 44.65
N ILE A 19 0.14 15.64 45.21
CA ILE A 19 -0.63 14.38 45.31
C ILE A 19 -1.20 14.01 43.93
N VAL A 20 -1.65 14.98 43.15
CA VAL A 20 -2.14 14.73 41.78
C VAL A 20 -1.00 14.33 40.86
N PHE A 21 0.19 14.93 41.00
CA PHE A 21 1.36 14.58 40.20
C PHE A 21 1.92 13.17 40.54
N ALA A 22 1.89 12.78 41.85
CA ALA A 22 2.30 11.45 42.28
C ALA A 22 1.30 10.35 41.83
N ALA A 23 0.01 10.64 41.78
CA ALA A 23 -1.01 9.70 41.31
C ALA A 23 -0.91 9.44 39.80
N TRP A 24 -0.50 10.44 38.99
CA TRP A 24 -0.29 10.27 37.55
C TRP A 24 1.00 9.51 37.21
N SER A 25 2.03 9.55 38.06
CA SER A 25 3.25 8.78 37.88
C SER A 25 3.08 7.28 38.18
N PHE A 26 2.05 6.89 38.96
CA PHE A 26 1.81 5.48 39.30
C PHE A 26 0.91 4.75 38.29
N ILE A 27 0.19 5.45 37.40
CA ILE A 27 -0.64 4.84 36.36
C ILE A 27 0.22 4.38 35.17
N GLY A 28 1.47 4.88 35.03
CA GLY A 28 2.40 4.52 33.96
C GLY A 28 3.17 3.21 34.15
N LEU A 29 3.02 2.50 35.26
CA LEU A 29 3.83 1.32 35.61
C LEU A 29 3.02 0.03 35.78
N LEU A 30 1.86 -0.09 35.11
CA LEU A 30 1.24 -1.39 34.95
C LEU A 30 1.94 -2.11 33.79
N PRO A 31 2.51 -3.31 33.98
CA PRO A 31 3.02 -4.13 32.87
C PRO A 31 1.81 -4.51 32.02
N ILE A 32 1.57 -3.74 30.95
CA ILE A 32 0.58 -4.06 29.92
C ILE A 32 1.04 -5.35 29.30
N SER A 33 0.34 -6.37 29.61
CA SER A 33 0.39 -7.78 29.27
C SER A 33 1.10 -8.13 27.96
N ASN A 34 2.35 -8.54 28.01
CA ASN A 34 3.07 -9.28 26.95
C ASN A 34 2.28 -10.53 26.47
N LYS A 35 1.30 -10.98 27.24
CA LYS A 35 0.49 -12.15 26.93
C LYS A 35 -0.56 -11.92 25.85
N ALA A 36 -1.09 -10.70 25.72
CA ALA A 36 -2.02 -10.37 24.64
C ALA A 36 -1.29 -10.17 23.31
N GLU A 37 -0.09 -9.64 23.35
CA GLU A 37 0.76 -9.43 22.18
C GLU A 37 1.27 -10.76 21.62
N ALA A 38 1.77 -11.66 22.48
CA ALA A 38 2.17 -13.01 22.09
C ALA A 38 1.01 -13.86 21.53
N ALA A 39 -0.21 -13.68 22.05
CA ALA A 39 -1.40 -14.35 21.51
C ALA A 39 -1.80 -13.78 20.12
N ALA A 40 -1.64 -12.48 19.92
CA ALA A 40 -1.90 -11.85 18.63
C ALA A 40 -0.87 -12.25 17.55
N GLU A 41 0.40 -12.35 17.93
CA GLU A 41 1.48 -12.84 17.04
C GLU A 41 1.25 -14.32 16.65
N GLY A 42 0.86 -15.17 17.61
CA GLY A 42 0.51 -16.56 17.33
C GLY A 42 -0.66 -16.70 16.36
N ALA A 43 -1.73 -15.96 16.58
CA ALA A 43 -2.88 -15.95 15.67
C ALA A 43 -2.54 -15.42 14.28
N GLY A 44 -1.62 -14.46 14.18
CA GLY A 44 -1.09 -13.96 12.91
C GLY A 44 -0.31 -15.02 12.14
N ALA A 45 0.58 -15.74 12.81
CA ALA A 45 1.35 -16.83 12.22
C ALA A 45 0.47 -17.98 11.72
N ASP A 46 -0.57 -18.34 12.48
CA ASP A 46 -1.53 -19.36 12.08
C ASP A 46 -2.35 -18.94 10.85
N SER A 47 -2.74 -17.66 10.75
CA SER A 47 -3.44 -17.12 9.59
C SER A 47 -2.57 -17.17 8.32
N VAL A 48 -1.28 -16.83 8.43
CA VAL A 48 -0.30 -16.91 7.32
C VAL A 48 -0.10 -18.36 6.90
N ARG A 49 -0.01 -19.29 7.85
CA ARG A 49 0.09 -20.74 7.56
C ARG A 49 -1.12 -21.25 6.82
N ALA A 50 -2.33 -20.92 7.31
CA ALA A 50 -3.59 -21.31 6.64
C ALA A 50 -3.68 -20.76 5.22
N PHE A 51 -3.25 -19.53 4.99
CA PHE A 51 -3.19 -18.94 3.66
C PHE A 51 -2.22 -19.71 2.75
N ARG A 52 -1.02 -20.02 3.23
CA ARG A 52 -0.04 -20.82 2.48
C ARG A 52 -0.58 -22.20 2.14
N GLU A 53 -1.18 -22.92 3.10
CA GLU A 53 -1.77 -24.23 2.85
C GLU A 53 -2.89 -24.19 1.79
N SER A 54 -3.73 -23.14 1.82
CA SER A 54 -4.78 -22.97 0.80
C SER A 54 -4.20 -22.66 -0.58
N ALA A 55 -3.08 -21.92 -0.66
CA ALA A 55 -2.36 -21.65 -1.90
C ALA A 55 -1.69 -22.92 -2.47
N ASP A 56 -1.07 -23.73 -1.61
CA ASP A 56 -0.47 -25.01 -2.01
C ASP A 56 -1.55 -25.99 -2.54
N LYS A 57 -2.71 -26.09 -1.88
CA LYS A 57 -3.84 -26.90 -2.34
C LYS A 57 -4.37 -26.40 -3.69
N LEU A 58 -4.52 -25.08 -3.84
CA LEU A 58 -4.96 -24.49 -5.10
C LEU A 58 -3.99 -24.84 -6.25
N TYR A 59 -2.69 -24.64 -6.04
CA TYR A 59 -1.68 -24.97 -7.05
C TYR A 59 -1.71 -26.46 -7.41
N ALA A 60 -1.75 -27.35 -6.42
CA ALA A 60 -1.81 -28.80 -6.64
C ALA A 60 -3.07 -29.20 -7.43
N ALA A 61 -4.24 -28.65 -7.07
CA ALA A 61 -5.49 -28.96 -7.76
C ALA A 61 -5.50 -28.46 -9.21
N VAL A 62 -4.93 -27.27 -9.47
CA VAL A 62 -4.80 -26.72 -10.82
C VAL A 62 -3.82 -27.53 -11.66
N SER A 63 -2.65 -27.89 -11.13
CA SER A 63 -1.64 -28.72 -11.83
C SER A 63 -2.15 -30.11 -12.19
N GLN A 64 -3.07 -30.67 -11.36
CA GLN A 64 -3.72 -31.95 -11.59
C GLN A 64 -4.96 -31.86 -12.51
N GLY A 65 -5.34 -30.66 -12.92
CA GLY A 65 -6.57 -30.43 -13.70
C GLY A 65 -7.86 -30.70 -12.91
N ASN A 66 -7.80 -30.81 -11.57
CA ASN A 66 -8.95 -31.08 -10.72
C ASN A 66 -9.77 -29.80 -10.48
N ARG A 67 -10.70 -29.53 -11.40
CA ARG A 67 -11.50 -28.28 -11.40
C ARG A 67 -12.35 -28.11 -10.14
N LEU A 68 -12.90 -29.20 -9.60
CA LEU A 68 -13.76 -29.11 -8.42
C LEU A 68 -12.96 -28.72 -7.19
N GLU A 69 -11.81 -29.35 -6.99
CA GLU A 69 -10.93 -29.07 -5.88
C GLU A 69 -10.28 -27.67 -6.01
N ALA A 70 -9.85 -27.29 -7.22
CA ALA A 70 -9.33 -25.96 -7.49
C ALA A 70 -10.35 -24.86 -7.15
N SER A 71 -11.64 -25.07 -7.50
CA SER A 71 -12.71 -24.13 -7.14
C SER A 71 -12.93 -24.02 -5.62
N ARG A 72 -12.83 -25.14 -4.89
CA ARG A 72 -12.93 -25.15 -3.42
C ARG A 72 -11.74 -24.43 -2.78
N SER A 73 -10.53 -24.80 -3.21
CA SER A 73 -9.29 -24.20 -2.72
C SER A 73 -9.20 -22.70 -3.00
N LEU A 74 -9.71 -22.22 -4.15
CA LEU A 74 -9.77 -20.79 -4.45
C LEU A 74 -10.69 -20.03 -3.47
N ARG A 75 -11.86 -20.59 -3.13
CA ARG A 75 -12.74 -19.99 -2.12
C ARG A 75 -12.15 -20.01 -0.71
N GLU A 76 -11.41 -21.07 -0.37
CA GLU A 76 -10.69 -21.17 0.90
C GLU A 76 -9.56 -20.13 0.97
N LEU A 77 -8.79 -19.99 -0.10
CA LEU A 77 -7.74 -19.00 -0.26
C LEU A 77 -8.29 -17.56 -0.09
N GLU A 78 -9.41 -17.23 -0.72
CA GLU A 78 -10.04 -15.92 -0.55
C GLU A 78 -10.50 -15.65 0.89
N ARG A 79 -10.95 -16.68 1.59
CA ARG A 79 -11.32 -16.55 3.01
C ARG A 79 -10.10 -16.31 3.88
N SER A 80 -9.04 -17.09 3.70
CA SER A 80 -7.80 -16.96 4.45
C SER A 80 -7.12 -15.63 4.18
N LEU A 81 -7.12 -15.14 2.92
CA LEU A 81 -6.58 -13.82 2.55
C LEU A 81 -7.24 -12.67 3.33
N ARG A 82 -8.56 -12.72 3.51
CA ARG A 82 -9.27 -11.69 4.30
C ARG A 82 -8.90 -11.67 5.78
N GLY A 83 -8.42 -12.79 6.30
CA GLY A 83 -7.99 -12.94 7.69
C GLY A 83 -6.51 -12.63 7.93
N LEU A 84 -5.74 -12.28 6.88
CA LEU A 84 -4.32 -12.03 7.03
C LEU A 84 -4.03 -10.70 7.74
N PRO A 85 -3.18 -10.69 8.75
CA PRO A 85 -2.69 -9.47 9.40
C PRO A 85 -1.55 -8.86 8.58
N LEU A 86 -1.85 -8.32 7.39
CA LEU A 86 -0.84 -7.86 6.43
C LEU A 86 -0.04 -6.65 6.91
N LYS A 87 -0.58 -5.90 7.89
CA LYS A 87 0.11 -4.75 8.47
C LYS A 87 1.40 -5.19 9.20
N GLY A 88 2.53 -4.67 8.77
CA GLY A 88 3.85 -4.95 9.35
C GLY A 88 4.56 -6.20 8.80
N ILE A 89 3.84 -7.06 8.04
CA ILE A 89 4.46 -8.24 7.41
C ILE A 89 4.61 -8.13 5.90
N ALA A 90 3.95 -7.14 5.27
CA ALA A 90 4.02 -6.89 3.83
C ALA A 90 4.03 -5.39 3.53
N THR A 91 4.60 -5.02 2.38
CA THR A 91 4.53 -3.65 1.85
C THR A 91 3.13 -3.34 1.32
N ALA A 92 2.77 -2.06 1.19
CA ALA A 92 1.48 -1.67 0.61
C ALA A 92 1.36 -2.12 -0.85
N GLU A 93 2.45 -1.97 -1.62
CA GLU A 93 2.57 -2.39 -3.00
C GLU A 93 2.43 -3.91 -3.14
N GLY A 94 3.05 -4.67 -2.22
CA GLY A 94 2.94 -6.13 -2.16
C GLY A 94 1.53 -6.60 -1.86
N VAL A 95 0.82 -5.93 -0.94
CA VAL A 95 -0.60 -6.22 -0.65
C VAL A 95 -1.47 -5.97 -1.87
N GLN A 96 -1.25 -4.86 -2.58
CA GLN A 96 -1.95 -4.56 -3.81
C GLN A 96 -1.64 -5.60 -4.90
N ALA A 97 -0.37 -5.98 -5.08
CA ALA A 97 0.05 -7.00 -6.03
C ALA A 97 -0.61 -8.35 -5.72
N LEU A 98 -0.63 -8.78 -4.46
CA LEU A 98 -1.29 -10.02 -4.03
C LEU A 98 -2.80 -10.02 -4.33
N GLY A 99 -3.49 -8.90 -4.06
CA GLY A 99 -4.88 -8.73 -4.43
C GLY A 99 -5.09 -8.84 -5.95
N GLY A 100 -4.17 -8.26 -6.73
CA GLY A 100 -4.15 -8.34 -8.20
C GLY A 100 -3.98 -9.77 -8.70
N SER A 101 -3.06 -10.56 -8.11
CA SER A 101 -2.81 -11.96 -8.47
C SER A 101 -4.04 -12.84 -8.21
N VAL A 102 -4.70 -12.65 -7.07
CA VAL A 102 -5.94 -13.38 -6.76
C VAL A 102 -7.07 -12.99 -7.72
N ALA A 103 -7.19 -11.70 -8.05
CA ALA A 103 -8.17 -11.24 -9.03
C ALA A 103 -7.87 -11.80 -10.44
N GLU A 104 -6.61 -11.91 -10.85
CA GLU A 104 -6.20 -12.54 -12.11
C GLU A 104 -6.55 -14.03 -12.14
N MET A 105 -6.26 -14.75 -11.07
CA MET A 105 -6.66 -16.17 -10.93
C MET A 105 -8.17 -16.34 -11.12
N LYS A 106 -8.98 -15.46 -10.52
CA LYS A 106 -10.45 -15.49 -10.67
C LYS A 106 -10.87 -15.19 -12.10
N ARG A 107 -10.25 -14.22 -12.78
CA ARG A 107 -10.53 -13.92 -14.19
C ARG A 107 -10.17 -15.08 -15.09
N ALA A 108 -8.98 -15.68 -14.90
CA ALA A 108 -8.56 -16.85 -15.65
C ALA A 108 -9.52 -18.03 -15.44
N TRP A 109 -10.00 -18.21 -14.21
CA TRP A 109 -10.97 -19.26 -13.88
C TRP A 109 -12.35 -19.03 -14.49
N ALA A 110 -12.81 -17.78 -14.53
CA ALA A 110 -14.13 -17.41 -15.06
C ALA A 110 -14.16 -17.30 -16.60
N SER A 111 -13.02 -17.48 -17.28
CA SER A 111 -12.96 -17.45 -18.74
C SER A 111 -13.84 -18.55 -19.36
N ALA A 112 -14.52 -18.25 -20.47
CA ALA A 112 -15.32 -19.22 -21.21
C ALA A 112 -14.47 -20.40 -21.73
N THR A 113 -13.21 -20.12 -22.07
CA THR A 113 -12.20 -21.11 -22.44
C THR A 113 -10.97 -20.96 -21.53
N PRO A 114 -10.98 -21.62 -20.34
CA PRO A 114 -9.87 -21.51 -19.43
C PRO A 114 -8.60 -22.12 -20.01
N ASP A 115 -7.56 -21.31 -20.10
CA ASP A 115 -6.22 -21.74 -20.48
C ASP A 115 -5.52 -22.37 -19.27
N ALA A 116 -5.16 -23.66 -19.38
CA ALA A 116 -4.50 -24.40 -18.31
C ALA A 116 -3.16 -23.79 -17.91
N ALA A 117 -2.36 -23.33 -18.87
CA ALA A 117 -1.06 -22.71 -18.61
C ALA A 117 -1.21 -21.37 -17.87
N ARG A 118 -2.22 -20.57 -18.20
CA ARG A 118 -2.54 -19.32 -17.52
C ARG A 118 -3.04 -19.56 -16.09
N LEU A 119 -3.87 -20.59 -15.88
CA LEU A 119 -4.33 -20.97 -14.54
C LEU A 119 -3.17 -21.44 -13.67
N GLU A 120 -2.30 -22.29 -14.21
CA GLU A 120 -1.12 -22.79 -13.49
C GLU A 120 -0.15 -21.66 -13.13
N ALA A 121 0.11 -20.75 -14.06
CA ALA A 121 0.94 -19.57 -13.80
C ALA A 121 0.35 -18.69 -12.69
N ALA A 122 -0.96 -18.40 -12.73
CA ALA A 122 -1.63 -17.58 -11.70
C ALA A 122 -1.64 -18.27 -10.32
N ALA A 123 -1.87 -19.59 -10.27
CA ALA A 123 -1.80 -20.36 -9.04
C ALA A 123 -0.35 -20.42 -8.49
N GLY A 124 0.64 -20.56 -9.36
CA GLY A 124 2.06 -20.52 -9.00
C GLY A 124 2.51 -19.19 -8.42
N GLU A 125 2.06 -18.08 -9.01
CA GLU A 125 2.31 -16.73 -8.50
C GLU A 125 1.77 -16.55 -7.09
N ILE A 126 0.52 -16.95 -6.84
CA ILE A 126 -0.11 -16.89 -5.51
C ILE A 126 0.62 -17.80 -4.52
N ARG A 127 1.03 -18.99 -4.94
CA ARG A 127 1.79 -19.93 -4.10
C ARG A 127 3.12 -19.33 -3.65
N LEU A 128 3.88 -18.71 -4.56
CA LEU A 128 5.15 -18.07 -4.23
C LEU A 128 4.95 -16.85 -3.32
N ALA A 129 3.88 -16.09 -3.52
CA ALA A 129 3.51 -14.97 -2.66
C ALA A 129 3.14 -15.44 -1.24
N ALA A 130 2.36 -16.50 -1.12
CA ALA A 130 2.00 -17.08 0.17
C ALA A 130 3.22 -17.65 0.91
N ASP A 131 4.14 -18.27 0.19
CA ASP A 131 5.41 -18.75 0.75
C ASP A 131 6.28 -17.59 1.24
N ALA A 132 6.36 -16.48 0.49
CA ALA A 132 7.13 -15.29 0.89
C ALA A 132 6.61 -14.66 2.20
N LEU A 133 5.31 -14.75 2.47
CA LEU A 133 4.74 -14.34 3.76
C LEU A 133 5.09 -15.31 4.89
N ALA A 134 5.05 -16.62 4.61
CA ALA A 134 5.29 -17.67 5.60
C ALA A 134 6.78 -17.89 5.92
N ASN A 135 7.65 -17.71 4.94
CA ASN A 135 9.08 -17.97 5.01
C ASN A 135 9.89 -16.72 4.63
N PRO A 136 9.88 -15.67 5.45
CA PRO A 136 10.48 -14.36 5.11
C PRO A 136 11.98 -14.43 4.84
N ASP A 137 12.70 -15.31 5.54
CA ASP A 137 14.17 -15.40 5.48
C ASP A 137 14.66 -16.19 4.27
N LYS A 138 13.92 -17.24 3.87
CA LYS A 138 14.29 -18.13 2.77
C LYS A 138 13.08 -18.47 1.88
N PRO A 139 12.45 -17.48 1.27
CA PRO A 139 11.27 -17.72 0.44
C PRO A 139 11.62 -18.48 -0.83
N MET A 140 10.69 -19.30 -1.31
CA MET A 140 10.88 -20.12 -2.51
C MET A 140 11.22 -19.32 -3.76
N TRP A 141 10.74 -18.08 -3.88
CA TRP A 141 11.01 -17.25 -5.05
C TRP A 141 12.50 -16.91 -5.22
N HIS A 142 13.32 -16.96 -4.17
CA HIS A 142 14.78 -16.78 -4.28
C HIS A 142 15.43 -17.83 -5.20
N ARG A 143 14.82 -19.01 -5.36
CA ARG A 143 15.32 -20.06 -6.27
C ARG A 143 15.22 -19.67 -7.76
N TYR A 144 14.49 -18.61 -8.08
CA TYR A 144 14.37 -18.09 -9.44
C TYR A 144 15.55 -17.20 -9.84
N ARG A 145 16.45 -16.84 -8.92
CA ARG A 145 17.64 -16.02 -9.22
C ARG A 145 18.48 -16.60 -10.38
N PRO A 146 18.89 -17.87 -10.38
CA PRO A 146 19.65 -18.43 -11.49
C PRO A 146 18.83 -18.47 -12.78
N ILE A 147 17.52 -18.70 -12.73
CA ILE A 147 16.64 -18.75 -13.88
C ILE A 147 16.54 -17.36 -14.55
N LEU A 148 16.28 -16.32 -13.77
CA LEU A 148 16.22 -14.94 -14.29
C LEU A 148 17.58 -14.47 -14.82
N LYS A 149 18.67 -14.88 -14.19
CA LYS A 149 20.02 -14.60 -14.67
C LYS A 149 20.29 -15.29 -16.01
N GLU A 150 19.88 -16.55 -16.17
CA GLU A 150 19.97 -17.29 -17.44
C GLU A 150 19.14 -16.64 -18.53
N ASP A 151 17.87 -16.28 -18.25
CA ASP A 151 17.01 -15.60 -19.21
C ASP A 151 17.57 -14.23 -19.63
N ALA A 152 18.09 -13.45 -18.68
CA ALA A 152 18.73 -12.17 -18.98
C ALA A 152 19.99 -12.34 -19.84
N ASN A 153 20.78 -13.40 -19.61
CA ASN A 153 21.94 -13.73 -20.43
C ASN A 153 21.52 -14.21 -21.82
N ALA A 154 20.44 -15.01 -21.92
CA ALA A 154 19.89 -15.43 -23.20
C ALA A 154 19.39 -14.25 -24.04
N LEU A 155 18.72 -13.28 -23.38
CA LEU A 155 18.33 -12.03 -24.02
C LEU A 155 19.57 -11.25 -24.52
N ALA A 156 20.60 -11.12 -23.67
CA ALA A 156 21.83 -10.44 -24.04
C ALA A 156 22.53 -11.10 -25.23
N ALA A 157 22.59 -12.44 -25.28
CA ALA A 157 23.15 -13.19 -26.41
C ALA A 157 22.35 -13.02 -27.71
N ALA A 158 20.99 -13.01 -27.60
CA ALA A 158 20.10 -12.83 -28.73
C ALA A 158 20.12 -11.40 -29.31
N VAL A 159 20.43 -10.40 -28.48
CA VAL A 159 20.67 -9.02 -28.94
C VAL A 159 22.02 -8.89 -29.64
N GLY A 160 23.01 -9.69 -29.23
CA GLY A 160 24.28 -9.87 -29.89
C GLY A 160 25.22 -8.67 -29.87
N ASP A 161 26.38 -8.85 -30.54
CA ASP A 161 27.42 -7.83 -30.67
C ASP A 161 27.13 -6.83 -31.81
N GLY A 162 25.93 -6.83 -32.36
CA GLY A 162 25.50 -5.87 -33.39
C GLY A 162 25.75 -6.28 -34.83
N THR A 163 26.30 -7.49 -35.10
CA THR A 163 26.55 -7.98 -36.46
C THR A 163 25.42 -8.82 -37.05
N GLY A 164 24.43 -9.18 -36.28
CA GLY A 164 23.26 -9.94 -36.69
C GLY A 164 22.17 -9.89 -35.61
N PHE A 165 21.35 -8.85 -35.63
CA PHE A 165 20.23 -8.74 -34.69
C PHE A 165 19.20 -9.83 -35.01
N ALA A 166 19.06 -10.81 -34.10
CA ALA A 166 18.06 -11.87 -34.19
C ALA A 166 16.75 -11.43 -33.53
N GLY A 167 16.01 -10.54 -34.19
CA GLY A 167 14.75 -9.97 -33.64
C GLY A 167 13.77 -11.00 -33.07
N PRO A 168 13.47 -12.13 -33.74
CA PRO A 168 12.62 -13.20 -33.24
C PRO A 168 13.17 -13.87 -31.97
N ASP A 169 14.47 -14.14 -31.91
CA ASP A 169 15.13 -14.82 -30.81
C ASP A 169 15.19 -13.91 -29.58
N ALA A 170 15.49 -12.62 -29.79
CA ALA A 170 15.48 -11.64 -28.72
C ALA A 170 14.05 -11.45 -28.12
N ARG A 171 13.01 -11.42 -28.95
CA ARG A 171 11.63 -11.37 -28.51
C ARG A 171 11.25 -12.62 -27.69
N SER A 172 11.64 -13.80 -28.16
CA SER A 172 11.39 -15.06 -27.45
C SER A 172 12.10 -15.12 -26.12
N ALA A 173 13.35 -14.66 -26.04
CA ALA A 173 14.11 -14.56 -24.80
C ALA A 173 13.46 -13.56 -23.82
N LEU A 174 13.02 -12.40 -24.32
CA LEU A 174 12.29 -11.42 -23.50
C LEU A 174 10.98 -11.98 -22.95
N GLU A 175 10.19 -12.70 -23.76
CA GLU A 175 8.94 -13.30 -23.30
C GLU A 175 9.16 -14.39 -22.23
N ARG A 176 10.23 -15.19 -22.32
CA ARG A 176 10.63 -16.14 -21.27
C ARG A 176 10.99 -15.40 -19.98
N LEU A 177 11.84 -14.37 -20.07
CA LEU A 177 12.22 -13.55 -18.94
C LEU A 177 11.00 -12.91 -18.25
N LYS A 178 10.11 -12.31 -19.04
CA LYS A 178 8.85 -11.72 -18.54
C LYS A 178 7.95 -12.75 -17.87
N LYS A 179 7.89 -13.97 -18.39
CA LYS A 179 7.11 -15.06 -17.79
C LYS A 179 7.64 -15.43 -16.41
N HIS A 180 8.94 -15.63 -16.24
CA HIS A 180 9.56 -15.97 -14.98
C HIS A 180 9.53 -14.79 -13.99
N TYR A 181 9.76 -13.57 -14.47
CA TYR A 181 9.63 -12.37 -13.65
C TYR A 181 8.21 -12.20 -13.09
N ARG A 182 7.17 -12.31 -13.92
CA ARG A 182 5.77 -12.22 -13.48
C ARG A 182 5.45 -13.23 -12.38
N LEU A 183 5.96 -14.44 -12.50
CA LEU A 183 5.73 -15.50 -11.52
C LEU A 183 6.23 -15.13 -10.12
N ILE A 184 7.38 -14.42 -10.02
CA ILE A 184 7.97 -14.05 -8.73
C ILE A 184 7.63 -12.62 -8.28
N ARG A 185 7.15 -11.77 -9.19
CA ARG A 185 6.97 -10.34 -8.95
C ARG A 185 6.14 -10.03 -7.71
N THR A 186 5.01 -10.70 -7.55
CA THR A 186 4.13 -10.53 -6.38
C THR A 186 4.83 -10.95 -5.09
N ALA A 187 5.51 -12.10 -5.08
CA ALA A 187 6.28 -12.57 -3.93
C ALA A 187 7.41 -11.59 -3.56
N ALA A 188 8.15 -11.10 -4.55
CA ALA A 188 9.20 -10.11 -4.36
C ALA A 188 8.64 -8.77 -3.83
N SER A 189 7.48 -8.32 -4.32
CA SER A 189 6.84 -7.08 -3.88
C SER A 189 6.39 -7.09 -2.42
N LEU A 190 6.09 -8.27 -1.84
CA LEU A 190 5.59 -8.35 -0.47
C LEU A 190 6.61 -7.90 0.57
N ARG A 191 7.88 -8.14 0.33
CA ARG A 191 8.98 -7.87 1.29
C ARG A 191 10.21 -7.21 0.66
N GLY A 192 10.29 -7.18 -0.66
CA GLY A 192 11.38 -6.56 -1.39
C GLY A 192 11.33 -5.04 -1.34
N GLU A 193 12.41 -4.42 -1.79
CA GLU A 193 12.48 -2.98 -1.94
C GLU A 193 11.61 -2.52 -3.12
N PRO A 194 10.66 -1.59 -2.92
CA PRO A 194 9.77 -1.13 -3.99
C PRO A 194 10.53 -0.59 -5.22
N SER A 195 11.64 0.11 -5.00
CA SER A 195 12.48 0.66 -6.07
C SER A 195 13.09 -0.42 -6.99
N ALA A 196 13.41 -1.60 -6.44
CA ALA A 196 13.92 -2.72 -7.23
C ALA A 196 12.83 -3.31 -8.15
N ILE A 197 11.60 -3.41 -7.62
CA ILE A 197 10.44 -3.88 -8.40
C ILE A 197 10.10 -2.88 -9.50
N GLU A 198 10.04 -1.58 -9.19
CA GLU A 198 9.79 -0.53 -10.18
C GLU A 198 10.84 -0.49 -11.29
N ARG A 199 12.12 -0.70 -10.92
CA ARG A 199 13.22 -0.81 -11.89
C ARG A 199 13.01 -2.00 -12.80
N GLY A 200 12.70 -3.18 -12.26
CA GLY A 200 12.40 -4.39 -13.01
C GLY A 200 11.25 -4.17 -14.00
N ASP A 201 10.12 -3.64 -13.50
CA ASP A 201 8.95 -3.32 -14.33
C ASP A 201 9.27 -2.32 -15.45
N SER A 202 10.06 -1.30 -15.16
CA SER A 202 10.41 -0.23 -16.10
C SER A 202 11.34 -0.73 -17.19
N VAL A 203 12.37 -1.50 -16.81
CA VAL A 203 13.33 -2.07 -17.76
C VAL A 203 12.66 -3.08 -18.70
N LEU A 204 11.77 -3.94 -18.18
CA LEU A 204 11.06 -4.91 -19.02
C LEU A 204 10.07 -4.22 -19.99
N ARG A 205 9.38 -3.18 -19.55
CA ARG A 205 8.52 -2.36 -20.45
C ARG A 205 9.34 -1.65 -21.52
N TYR A 206 10.51 -1.15 -21.16
CA TYR A 206 11.42 -0.51 -22.11
C TYR A 206 11.96 -1.53 -23.12
N ALA A 207 12.35 -2.73 -22.66
CA ALA A 207 12.77 -3.84 -23.50
C ALA A 207 11.69 -4.22 -24.52
N GLU A 208 10.44 -4.35 -24.07
CA GLU A 208 9.31 -4.63 -24.94
C GLU A 208 9.13 -3.56 -26.02
N LYS A 209 9.24 -2.28 -25.63
CA LYS A 209 9.11 -1.16 -26.58
C LYS A 209 10.21 -1.17 -27.64
N ILE A 210 11.47 -1.47 -27.26
CA ILE A 210 12.61 -1.50 -28.19
C ILE A 210 12.53 -2.71 -29.13
N LEU A 211 12.16 -3.87 -28.61
CA LEU A 211 12.15 -5.13 -29.38
C LEU A 211 10.84 -5.37 -30.15
N LYS A 212 9.82 -4.49 -29.99
CA LYS A 212 8.53 -4.59 -30.70
C LYS A 212 8.63 -4.33 -32.22
N PRO A 213 9.38 -3.32 -32.72
CA PRO A 213 9.56 -3.10 -34.16
C PRO A 213 10.19 -4.30 -34.86
N ASP A 214 9.88 -4.48 -36.15
CA ASP A 214 10.47 -5.58 -36.94
C ASP A 214 11.98 -5.37 -37.17
N GLU A 215 12.42 -4.13 -37.19
CA GLU A 215 13.82 -3.72 -37.24
C GLU A 215 14.16 -2.83 -36.07
N PRO A 216 14.47 -3.40 -34.89
CA PRO A 216 14.87 -2.62 -33.72
C PRO A 216 16.23 -1.95 -33.96
N GLU A 217 16.40 -0.78 -33.35
CA GLU A 217 17.68 -0.08 -33.38
C GLU A 217 18.73 -0.83 -32.54
N ALA A 218 19.76 -1.35 -33.23
CA ALA A 218 20.79 -2.22 -32.64
C ALA A 218 21.59 -1.53 -31.49
N SER A 219 21.73 -0.20 -31.54
CA SER A 219 22.39 0.56 -30.49
C SER A 219 21.60 0.52 -29.18
N LEU A 220 20.28 0.78 -29.23
CA LEU A 220 19.39 0.75 -28.06
C LEU A 220 19.26 -0.67 -27.50
N ALA A 221 19.20 -1.67 -28.38
CA ALA A 221 19.12 -3.07 -27.98
C ALA A 221 20.38 -3.53 -27.20
N ARG A 222 21.58 -3.07 -27.60
CA ARG A 222 22.83 -3.36 -26.87
C ARG A 222 22.88 -2.75 -25.48
N GLU A 223 22.41 -1.52 -25.32
CA GLU A 223 22.36 -0.84 -24.00
C GLU A 223 21.31 -1.48 -23.06
N LEU A 224 20.34 -2.17 -23.64
CA LEU A 224 19.30 -2.84 -22.89
C LEU A 224 19.82 -4.02 -22.05
N ALA A 225 20.71 -4.84 -22.62
CA ALA A 225 21.16 -6.09 -22.01
C ALA A 225 21.80 -5.92 -20.61
N PRO A 226 22.75 -4.98 -20.39
CA PRO A 226 23.27 -4.73 -19.05
C PRO A 226 22.21 -4.22 -18.08
N SER A 227 21.30 -3.34 -18.53
CA SER A 227 20.23 -2.79 -17.70
C SER A 227 19.24 -3.86 -17.22
N VAL A 228 18.89 -4.82 -18.11
CA VAL A 228 18.04 -5.96 -17.75
C VAL A 228 18.73 -6.85 -16.73
N ARG A 229 20.01 -7.17 -16.95
CA ARG A 229 20.78 -8.01 -16.03
C ARG A 229 20.87 -7.38 -14.63
N GLU A 230 21.21 -6.11 -14.56
CA GLU A 230 21.28 -5.37 -13.29
C GLU A 230 19.93 -5.31 -12.58
N ALA A 231 18.85 -5.05 -13.33
CA ALA A 231 17.51 -4.98 -12.75
C ALA A 231 17.05 -6.34 -12.20
N MET A 232 17.32 -7.45 -12.89
CA MET A 232 16.96 -8.80 -12.45
C MET A 232 17.78 -9.23 -11.24
N GLU A 233 19.07 -8.92 -11.21
CA GLU A 233 19.94 -9.23 -10.06
C GLU A 233 19.56 -8.39 -8.84
N GLY A 234 19.20 -7.14 -9.02
CA GLY A 234 18.78 -6.21 -7.97
C GLY A 234 17.49 -6.59 -7.24
N LEU A 235 16.71 -7.56 -7.75
CA LEU A 235 15.52 -8.08 -7.07
C LEU A 235 15.89 -8.94 -5.86
N PHE A 236 17.07 -9.51 -5.84
CA PHE A 236 17.49 -10.46 -4.83
C PHE A 236 18.42 -9.81 -3.81
N PRO A 237 18.36 -10.22 -2.55
CA PRO A 237 19.29 -9.73 -1.55
C PRO A 237 20.73 -10.06 -1.99
N ALA A 238 21.66 -9.13 -1.73
CA ALA A 238 23.07 -9.36 -2.00
C ALA A 238 23.55 -10.58 -1.21
N GLU A 239 24.33 -11.47 -1.87
CA GLU A 239 24.92 -12.62 -1.20
C GLU A 239 25.77 -12.15 -0.02
N GLY A 240 25.46 -12.65 1.18
CA GLY A 240 26.17 -12.28 2.42
C GLY A 240 25.57 -11.12 3.22
N ARG A 241 24.52 -10.42 2.73
CA ARG A 241 23.66 -9.66 3.61
C ARG A 241 22.54 -10.59 4.08
N GLU A 242 22.64 -11.01 5.33
CA GLU A 242 21.43 -11.44 6.05
C GLU A 242 20.38 -10.37 5.79
N THR A 243 19.21 -10.79 5.34
CA THR A 243 18.08 -9.89 5.09
C THR A 243 17.93 -9.06 6.37
N ALA A 244 18.42 -7.82 6.32
CA ALA A 244 18.07 -6.87 7.36
C ALA A 244 16.56 -6.95 7.48
N ALA A 245 16.08 -7.32 8.65
CA ALA A 245 14.65 -7.38 8.94
C ALA A 245 14.05 -6.12 8.32
N PRO A 246 12.92 -6.22 7.59
CA PRO A 246 12.31 -5.07 6.95
C PRO A 246 12.33 -3.98 8.00
N ALA A 247 12.91 -2.81 7.64
CA ALA A 247 13.00 -1.72 8.59
C ALA A 247 11.60 -1.57 9.14
N THR A 248 11.37 -2.14 10.30
CA THR A 248 10.15 -1.92 11.05
C THR A 248 10.07 -0.43 11.07
N PHE A 249 9.05 0.15 10.44
CA PHE A 249 8.76 1.56 10.61
C PHE A 249 8.63 1.73 12.11
N MET A 250 9.77 2.01 12.75
CA MET A 250 9.75 2.42 14.14
C MET A 250 8.78 3.60 14.13
N PRO A 251 7.67 3.49 14.87
CA PRO A 251 6.77 4.62 14.99
C PRO A 251 7.68 5.80 15.36
N PRO A 252 7.53 6.97 14.71
CA PRO A 252 8.43 8.09 14.90
C PRO A 252 8.65 8.25 16.39
N SER A 253 9.89 8.21 16.82
CA SER A 253 10.25 8.21 18.23
C SER A 253 9.40 9.29 18.92
N TRP A 254 8.85 9.01 20.09
CA TRP A 254 8.03 9.97 20.86
C TRP A 254 8.69 11.37 20.91
N GLY A 255 10.04 11.41 20.80
CA GLY A 255 10.80 12.64 20.65
C GLY A 255 10.49 13.43 19.38
N PHE A 256 10.27 12.77 18.24
CA PHE A 256 9.90 13.45 16.98
C PHE A 256 8.46 13.99 17.03
N ALA A 257 7.54 13.19 17.56
CA ALA A 257 6.15 13.62 17.76
C ALA A 257 6.07 14.77 18.81
N ALA A 258 6.87 14.71 19.87
CA ALA A 258 6.95 15.75 20.88
C ALA A 258 7.56 17.05 20.34
N THR A 259 8.57 17.01 19.47
CA THR A 259 9.15 18.20 18.83
C THR A 259 8.18 18.88 17.88
N ILE A 260 7.48 18.12 17.02
CA ILE A 260 6.45 18.70 16.15
C ILE A 260 5.28 19.23 16.95
N GLY A 261 4.81 18.49 17.97
CA GLY A 261 3.74 18.93 18.87
C GLY A 261 4.10 20.20 19.61
N SER A 262 5.32 20.31 20.15
CA SER A 262 5.83 21.51 20.82
C SER A 262 5.87 22.72 19.87
N PHE A 263 6.30 22.52 18.63
CA PHE A 263 6.35 23.58 17.61
C PHE A 263 4.96 24.10 17.25
N ILE A 264 3.99 23.19 17.08
CA ILE A 264 2.60 23.55 16.78
C ILE A 264 2.00 24.35 17.96
N VAL A 265 2.18 23.88 19.19
CA VAL A 265 1.69 24.55 20.40
C VAL A 265 2.30 25.94 20.53
N THR A 266 3.59 26.10 20.26
CA THR A 266 4.29 27.39 20.31
C THR A 266 3.71 28.37 19.29
N ILE A 267 3.50 27.93 18.04
CA ILE A 267 2.92 28.78 17.00
C ILE A 267 1.48 29.18 17.33
N LEU A 268 0.66 28.25 17.78
CA LEU A 268 -0.73 28.52 18.13
C LEU A 268 -0.82 29.46 19.36
N SER A 269 0.04 29.27 20.35
CA SER A 269 0.10 30.15 21.53
C SER A 269 0.53 31.57 21.13
N TRP A 270 1.51 31.70 20.25
CA TRP A 270 1.96 33.01 19.73
C TRP A 270 0.87 33.68 18.88
N ALA A 271 0.20 32.92 18.01
CA ALA A 271 -0.88 33.44 17.17
C ALA A 271 -2.09 33.87 18.03
N GLY A 272 -2.45 33.08 19.03
CA GLY A 272 -3.52 33.40 19.99
C GLY A 272 -3.20 34.65 20.82
N TRP A 273 -1.95 34.77 21.32
CA TRP A 273 -1.49 35.94 22.05
C TRP A 273 -1.47 37.21 21.18
N ARG A 274 -1.03 37.11 19.91
CA ARG A 274 -1.03 38.23 18.96
C ARG A 274 -2.47 38.69 18.66
N ARG A 275 -3.41 37.75 18.48
CA ARG A 275 -4.83 38.07 18.28
C ARG A 275 -5.45 38.71 19.52
N PHE A 276 -5.17 38.18 20.71
CA PHE A 276 -5.63 38.76 21.97
C PHE A 276 -5.12 40.18 22.18
N ARG A 277 -3.84 40.47 21.86
CA ARG A 277 -3.30 41.82 21.89
C ARG A 277 -4.01 42.76 20.92
N TYR A 278 -4.24 42.30 19.70
CA TYR A 278 -4.93 43.08 18.67
C TYR A 278 -6.36 43.43 19.10
N GLU A 279 -7.12 42.48 19.62
CA GLU A 279 -8.50 42.70 20.11
C GLU A 279 -8.56 43.62 21.36
N ARG A 280 -7.50 43.63 22.19
CA ARG A 280 -7.37 44.52 23.32
C ARG A 280 -7.02 45.95 22.90
N ASP A 281 -6.19 46.10 21.93
CA ASP A 281 -5.73 47.42 21.42
C ASP A 281 -6.75 48.04 20.43
N HIS A 282 -7.68 47.24 19.91
CA HIS A 282 -8.76 47.64 19.02
C HIS A 282 -10.09 47.11 19.51
N PRO A 283 -10.68 47.69 20.57
CA PRO A 283 -11.99 47.27 21.05
C PRO A 283 -13.04 47.42 19.91
N PRO A 284 -13.91 46.43 19.69
CA PRO A 284 -14.89 46.51 18.62
C PRO A 284 -15.72 47.77 18.76
N SER A 285 -15.74 48.63 17.77
CA SER A 285 -16.59 49.81 17.69
C SER A 285 -18.03 49.33 17.86
N LYS A 286 -18.77 49.93 18.82
CA LYS A 286 -20.18 49.62 19.06
C LYS A 286 -20.92 49.50 17.71
N PRO A 287 -21.75 48.46 17.56
CA PRO A 287 -22.57 48.35 16.33
C PRO A 287 -23.41 49.61 16.20
N PRO A 288 -23.57 50.19 15.03
CA PRO A 288 -24.44 51.36 14.81
C PRO A 288 -25.85 51.01 15.28
N ALA A 289 -26.44 51.93 16.06
CA ALA A 289 -27.80 51.82 16.56
C ALA A 289 -28.75 51.50 15.41
N HIS A 290 -29.53 50.44 15.57
CA HIS A 290 -30.52 50.03 14.57
C HIS A 290 -31.35 51.21 14.15
N PRO A 291 -31.54 51.47 12.83
CA PRO A 291 -32.54 52.43 12.37
C PRO A 291 -33.93 51.97 12.82
N PRO A 292 -34.87 52.91 13.09
CA PRO A 292 -36.20 52.58 13.60
C PRO A 292 -36.93 51.68 12.59
N ALA A 293 -37.63 50.68 13.12
CA ALA A 293 -38.39 49.70 12.37
C ALA A 293 -39.37 50.36 11.42
N HIS A 294 -39.31 50.02 10.13
CA HIS A 294 -40.33 50.37 9.14
C HIS A 294 -41.66 49.69 9.51
N PRO A 295 -42.82 50.40 9.29
CA PRO A 295 -44.12 49.81 9.48
C PRO A 295 -44.38 48.64 8.50
N PRO A 296 -45.24 47.69 8.87
CA PRO A 296 -45.48 46.47 8.10
C PRO A 296 -46.12 46.79 6.75
N ALA A 297 -45.49 46.36 5.67
CA ALA A 297 -46.03 46.43 4.33
C ALA A 297 -47.18 45.43 4.14
N HIS A 298 -48.22 45.88 3.52
CA HIS A 298 -49.42 45.11 3.13
C HIS A 298 -49.10 43.88 2.30
N PRO A 299 -49.86 42.76 2.40
CA PRO A 299 -49.66 41.56 1.64
C PRO A 299 -50.05 41.78 0.15
N SER A 300 -49.09 41.71 -0.74
CA SER A 300 -49.30 41.70 -2.19
C SER A 300 -49.69 40.32 -2.67
N ALA A 301 -50.75 40.30 -3.47
CA ALA A 301 -51.41 39.15 -4.08
C ALA A 301 -50.47 38.23 -4.87
N HIS A 302 -50.68 36.94 -4.73
CA HIS A 302 -50.01 35.88 -5.51
C HIS A 302 -50.41 35.99 -7.02
N PRO A 303 -49.45 35.86 -7.96
CA PRO A 303 -49.78 35.56 -9.35
C PRO A 303 -50.06 34.07 -9.54
N PRO A 304 -50.86 33.67 -10.53
CA PRO A 304 -51.39 32.32 -10.67
C PRO A 304 -50.36 31.32 -11.19
N VAL A 305 -50.50 30.11 -10.65
CA VAL A 305 -49.75 28.89 -11.03
C VAL A 305 -50.16 28.50 -12.46
N ASN A 306 -49.17 28.36 -13.37
CA ASN A 306 -49.33 27.70 -14.64
C ASN A 306 -49.16 26.18 -14.52
N PRO A 307 -50.01 25.37 -15.18
CA PRO A 307 -49.89 23.91 -15.15
C PRO A 307 -48.76 23.41 -16.07
N PRO A 308 -48.18 22.21 -15.78
CA PRO A 308 -47.13 21.63 -16.60
C PRO A 308 -47.71 21.03 -17.90
N GLY A 309 -47.23 21.50 -19.03
CA GLY A 309 -47.64 21.07 -20.35
C GLY A 309 -46.44 20.72 -21.23
N SER A 310 -46.49 19.49 -21.73
CA SER A 310 -45.99 18.97 -23.00
C SER A 310 -44.47 18.90 -23.26
N LEU A 311 -43.99 17.66 -23.30
CA LEU A 311 -42.78 17.18 -23.94
C LEU A 311 -42.78 17.49 -25.45
N PRO A 312 -41.62 17.87 -26.04
CA PRO A 312 -41.47 17.93 -27.50
C PRO A 312 -41.11 16.57 -28.08
N PRO A 313 -41.45 16.29 -29.36
CA PRO A 313 -41.36 14.99 -30.00
C PRO A 313 -39.94 14.64 -30.45
N GLU A 314 -39.67 13.38 -30.35
CA GLU A 314 -38.52 12.61 -30.81
C GLU A 314 -38.27 12.82 -32.33
N ARG A 315 -37.13 13.35 -32.69
CA ARG A 315 -36.66 13.42 -34.09
C ARG A 315 -35.92 12.14 -34.46
N ARG A 316 -36.65 11.26 -35.15
CA ARG A 316 -36.09 10.12 -35.88
C ARG A 316 -35.31 10.66 -37.09
N GLU A 317 -34.02 10.53 -37.11
CA GLU A 317 -33.25 10.59 -38.36
C GLU A 317 -32.79 9.20 -38.75
N ARG A 318 -33.29 8.79 -39.91
CA ARG A 318 -32.80 7.65 -40.71
C ARG A 318 -31.53 8.08 -41.46
N ARG A 319 -30.47 7.34 -41.35
CA ARG A 319 -29.77 6.73 -42.49
C ARG A 319 -28.73 5.78 -41.97
#